data_159b1f4dbf9b879ac85e1eff2b0e6653
#
_entry.id   159b1f4dbf9b879ac85e1eff2b0e6653
#
_cell.length_a   1.000
_cell.length_b   1.000
_cell.length_c   1.000
_cell.angle_alpha   90.00
_cell.angle_beta   90.00
_cell.angle_gamma   90.00
#
_symmetry.space_group_name_H-M   'P 1'
#
loop_
_entity.id
_entity.type
_entity.pdbx_description
1 polymer ?
#
loop_
_entity_poly.entity_id
_entity_poly.type
_entity_poly.pdbx_seq_one_letter_code
_entity_poly.pdbx_strand_id
1 'polypeptide(L)'
;MSAATVVRHLHGLRFGAEVRSHVVHTDQPMNSGGSGTAPSPVDLLGAALGSCIALYVYQFCVTRHLAVEGMWVEVDQKSAVNPSRVAEFRVLIVLPNPLPPQYEAVLDRVVRGCPVYNTLACGATIHVNVTDLSANSSQGFRELADCHGR
;
A
#
# COMPACT_ATOMS: atom_id res chain seq x y z
N MET A 1 2.24 -19.88 -4.48
CA MET A 1 2.38 -18.84 -5.51
C MET A 1 1.30 -17.79 -5.27
N SER A 2 1.64 -16.51 -5.26
CA SER A 2 0.63 -15.45 -5.19
C SER A 2 -0.16 -15.44 -6.49
N ALA A 3 -1.50 -15.41 -6.44
CA ALA A 3 -2.31 -15.21 -7.62
C ALA A 3 -2.04 -13.80 -8.17
N ALA A 4 -1.94 -13.68 -9.50
CA ALA A 4 -1.78 -12.37 -10.14
C ALA A 4 -2.99 -11.48 -9.86
N THR A 5 -2.74 -10.20 -9.61
CA THR A 5 -3.79 -9.18 -9.60
C THR A 5 -4.08 -8.76 -11.03
N VAL A 6 -5.34 -8.80 -11.43
CA VAL A 6 -5.78 -8.37 -12.77
C VAL A 6 -6.58 -7.09 -12.64
N VAL A 7 -6.13 -6.03 -13.30
CA VAL A 7 -6.82 -4.73 -13.29
C VAL A 7 -7.50 -4.49 -14.63
N ARG A 8 -8.81 -4.23 -14.60
CA ARG A 8 -9.62 -3.98 -15.80
C ARG A 8 -10.19 -2.56 -15.80
N HIS A 9 -10.15 -1.92 -16.94
CA HIS A 9 -10.86 -0.66 -17.15
C HIS A 9 -12.38 -0.92 -17.11
N LEU A 10 -13.10 -0.10 -16.39
CA LEU A 10 -14.56 -0.14 -16.32
C LEU A 10 -15.19 0.97 -17.18
N HIS A 11 -15.03 2.19 -16.75
CA HIS A 11 -15.46 3.38 -17.49
C HIS A 11 -14.78 4.64 -16.94
N GLY A 12 -14.58 5.67 -17.76
CA GLY A 12 -13.93 6.91 -17.34
C GLY A 12 -12.55 6.64 -16.72
N LEU A 13 -12.32 7.08 -15.50
CA LEU A 13 -11.09 6.81 -14.72
C LEU A 13 -11.27 5.70 -13.69
N ARG A 14 -12.33 4.91 -13.79
CA ARG A 14 -12.58 3.77 -12.90
C ARG A 14 -11.95 2.48 -13.41
N PHE A 15 -11.35 1.76 -12.47
CA PHE A 15 -10.79 0.43 -12.67
C PHE A 15 -11.26 -0.53 -11.58
N GLY A 16 -11.33 -1.81 -11.91
CA GLY A 16 -11.57 -2.90 -10.96
C GLY A 16 -10.35 -3.81 -10.91
N ALA A 17 -9.77 -3.95 -9.74
CA ALA A 17 -8.66 -4.86 -9.48
C ALA A 17 -9.18 -6.15 -8.85
N GLU A 18 -9.04 -7.27 -9.56
CA GLU A 18 -9.35 -8.60 -9.07
C GLU A 18 -8.17 -9.13 -8.26
N VAL A 19 -8.36 -9.31 -6.96
CA VAL A 19 -7.35 -9.81 -6.03
C VAL A 19 -7.90 -11.07 -5.37
N ARG A 20 -7.47 -12.23 -5.81
CA ARG A 20 -8.06 -13.53 -5.39
C ARG A 20 -9.56 -13.55 -5.69
N SER A 21 -10.41 -13.68 -4.65
CA SER A 21 -11.88 -13.66 -4.73
C SER A 21 -12.51 -12.28 -4.47
N HIS A 22 -11.70 -11.23 -4.36
CA HIS A 22 -12.16 -9.87 -4.06
C HIS A 22 -11.97 -8.94 -5.24
N VAL A 23 -12.83 -7.92 -5.34
CA VAL A 23 -12.67 -6.83 -6.30
C VAL A 23 -12.47 -5.52 -5.53
N VAL A 24 -11.37 -4.85 -5.82
CA VAL A 24 -11.09 -3.50 -5.29
C VAL A 24 -11.29 -2.50 -6.41
N HIS A 25 -12.19 -1.56 -6.21
CA HIS A 25 -12.45 -0.50 -7.17
C HIS A 25 -11.55 0.70 -6.89
N THR A 26 -11.08 1.35 -7.96
CA THR A 26 -10.36 2.62 -7.89
C THR A 26 -11.02 3.65 -8.81
N ASP A 27 -10.91 4.92 -8.43
CA ASP A 27 -11.33 6.06 -9.22
C ASP A 27 -10.37 7.23 -8.94
N GLN A 28 -10.49 8.32 -9.65
CA GLN A 28 -9.82 9.57 -9.31
C GLN A 28 -10.79 10.53 -8.62
N PRO A 29 -10.30 11.43 -7.75
CA PRO A 29 -11.14 12.49 -7.20
C PRO A 29 -11.67 13.41 -8.31
N MET A 30 -12.79 14.10 -8.05
CA MET A 30 -13.45 14.97 -9.02
C MET A 30 -12.54 16.09 -9.55
N ASN A 31 -11.69 16.65 -8.68
CA ASN A 31 -10.70 17.67 -9.07
C ASN A 31 -9.54 17.11 -9.94
N SER A 32 -9.46 15.80 -10.09
CA SER A 32 -8.49 15.11 -10.95
C SER A 32 -9.17 14.41 -12.15
N GLY A 33 -10.41 14.80 -12.46
CA GLY A 33 -11.17 14.32 -13.61
C GLY A 33 -11.92 13.00 -13.41
N GLY A 34 -11.89 12.44 -12.21
CA GLY A 34 -12.69 11.27 -11.85
C GLY A 34 -14.09 11.62 -11.34
N SER A 35 -14.83 10.61 -10.89
CA SER A 35 -16.14 10.76 -10.27
C SER A 35 -16.12 10.64 -8.74
N GLY A 36 -14.97 10.34 -8.15
CA GLY A 36 -14.78 10.23 -6.70
C GLY A 36 -15.58 9.09 -6.06
N THR A 37 -15.92 8.05 -6.81
CA THR A 37 -16.77 6.95 -6.34
C THR A 37 -16.01 5.81 -5.69
N ALA A 38 -14.69 5.87 -5.69
CA ALA A 38 -13.79 4.93 -5.04
C ALA A 38 -12.47 5.64 -4.67
N PRO A 39 -11.65 5.08 -3.75
CA PRO A 39 -10.34 5.62 -3.45
C PRO A 39 -9.45 5.61 -4.69
N SER A 40 -8.50 6.57 -4.75
CA SER A 40 -7.49 6.54 -5.80
C SER A 40 -6.47 5.41 -5.55
N PRO A 41 -5.74 4.97 -6.59
CA PRO A 41 -4.64 4.01 -6.39
C PRO A 41 -3.60 4.48 -5.36
N VAL A 42 -3.36 5.78 -5.26
CA VAL A 42 -2.44 6.37 -4.28
C VAL A 42 -2.99 6.27 -2.86
N ASP A 43 -4.30 6.45 -2.67
CA ASP A 43 -4.94 6.25 -1.35
C ASP A 43 -4.78 4.80 -0.88
N LEU A 44 -4.82 3.84 -1.80
CA LEU A 44 -4.64 2.44 -1.49
C LEU A 44 -3.22 2.11 -0.99
N LEU A 45 -2.20 2.88 -1.35
CA LEU A 45 -0.85 2.72 -0.76
C LEU A 45 -0.86 3.02 0.74
N GLY A 46 -1.50 4.12 1.15
CA GLY A 46 -1.67 4.45 2.55
C GLY A 46 -2.49 3.40 3.30
N ALA A 47 -3.60 2.96 2.70
CA ALA A 47 -4.45 1.92 3.28
C ALA A 47 -3.69 0.59 3.44
N ALA A 48 -2.89 0.20 2.45
CA ALA A 48 -2.08 -1.01 2.51
C ALA A 48 -1.01 -0.91 3.61
N LEU A 49 -0.30 0.24 3.70
CA LEU A 49 0.70 0.47 4.74
C LEU A 49 0.08 0.44 6.14
N GLY A 50 -1.00 1.19 6.35
CA GLY A 50 -1.69 1.26 7.64
C GLY A 50 -2.25 -0.09 8.08
N SER A 51 -2.90 -0.82 7.18
CA SER A 51 -3.47 -2.14 7.47
C SER A 51 -2.38 -3.17 7.82
N CYS A 52 -1.25 -3.15 7.09
CA CYS A 52 -0.15 -4.05 7.36
C CYS A 52 0.51 -3.75 8.72
N ILE A 53 0.76 -2.48 9.03
CA ILE A 53 1.29 -2.07 10.34
C ILE A 53 0.31 -2.43 11.45
N ALA A 54 -0.99 -2.15 11.27
CA ALA A 54 -2.01 -2.49 12.26
C ALA A 54 -2.02 -3.99 12.60
N LEU A 55 -1.88 -4.86 11.58
CA LEU A 55 -1.79 -6.30 11.79
C LEU A 55 -0.59 -6.68 12.67
N TYR A 56 0.59 -6.15 12.40
CA TYR A 56 1.80 -6.45 13.16
C TYR A 56 1.71 -5.92 14.60
N VAL A 57 1.16 -4.72 14.77
CA VAL A 57 0.92 -4.13 16.11
C VAL A 57 -0.10 -4.95 16.89
N TYR A 58 -1.19 -5.36 16.25
CA TYR A 58 -2.21 -6.22 16.84
C TYR A 58 -1.59 -7.53 17.37
N GLN A 59 -0.84 -8.24 16.52
CA GLN A 59 -0.19 -9.49 16.90
C GLN A 59 0.80 -9.31 18.07
N PHE A 60 1.57 -8.22 18.03
CA PHE A 60 2.48 -7.85 19.11
C PHE A 60 1.74 -7.65 20.45
N CYS A 61 0.64 -6.89 20.42
CA CYS A 61 -0.14 -6.59 21.62
C CYS A 61 -0.82 -7.84 22.18
N VAL A 62 -1.47 -8.64 21.33
CA VAL A 62 -2.16 -9.86 21.75
C VAL A 62 -1.20 -10.87 22.40
N THR A 63 -0.02 -11.07 21.82
CA THR A 63 0.98 -12.00 22.39
C THR A 63 1.54 -11.54 23.73
N ARG A 64 1.32 -10.30 24.13
CA ARG A 64 1.77 -9.69 25.39
C ARG A 64 0.62 -9.36 26.34
N HIS A 65 -0.59 -9.82 26.00
CA HIS A 65 -1.82 -9.54 26.76
C HIS A 65 -2.10 -8.05 26.94
N LEU A 66 -1.69 -7.23 25.96
CA LEU A 66 -2.02 -5.81 25.91
C LEU A 66 -3.39 -5.62 25.23
N ALA A 67 -4.14 -4.62 25.68
CA ALA A 67 -5.44 -4.30 25.10
C ALA A 67 -5.27 -3.79 23.66
N VAL A 68 -6.17 -4.23 22.76
CA VAL A 68 -6.18 -3.85 21.35
C VAL A 68 -7.54 -3.29 20.90
N GLU A 69 -8.57 -3.43 21.73
CA GLU A 69 -9.93 -3.03 21.38
C GLU A 69 -10.01 -1.52 21.23
N GLY A 70 -10.43 -1.06 20.05
CA GLY A 70 -10.44 0.36 19.71
C GLY A 70 -9.08 0.92 19.22
N MET A 71 -8.05 0.09 19.02
CA MET A 71 -6.81 0.56 18.35
C MET A 71 -7.08 0.98 16.90
N TRP A 72 -6.34 1.97 16.42
CA TRP A 72 -6.38 2.41 15.03
C TRP A 72 -5.01 2.92 14.58
N VAL A 73 -4.83 2.97 13.27
CA VAL A 73 -3.62 3.50 12.63
C VAL A 73 -4.02 4.55 11.61
N GLU A 74 -3.45 5.73 11.74
CA GLU A 74 -3.59 6.81 10.77
C GLU A 74 -2.34 6.88 9.90
N VAL A 75 -2.56 7.08 8.60
CA VAL A 75 -1.46 7.24 7.63
C VAL A 75 -1.70 8.52 6.84
N ASP A 76 -0.85 9.50 7.07
CA ASP A 76 -0.80 10.73 6.28
C ASP A 76 0.23 10.59 5.15
N GLN A 77 -0.08 11.14 3.97
CA GLN A 77 0.72 11.01 2.76
C GLN A 77 1.10 12.40 2.21
N LYS A 78 2.38 12.63 2.00
CA LYS A 78 2.89 13.86 1.39
C LYS A 78 3.44 13.58 0.00
N SER A 79 2.88 14.26 -0.99
CA SER A 79 3.28 14.12 -2.38
C SER A 79 4.48 14.99 -2.75
N ALA A 80 5.25 14.56 -3.76
CA ALA A 80 6.24 15.35 -4.48
C ALA A 80 5.92 15.31 -5.98
N VAL A 81 6.41 16.31 -6.73
CA VAL A 81 6.03 16.50 -8.14
C VAL A 81 7.10 16.08 -9.15
N ASN A 82 8.37 16.05 -8.79
CA ASN A 82 9.47 15.70 -9.71
C ASN A 82 10.38 14.60 -9.12
N PRO A 83 10.14 13.33 -9.46
CA PRO A 83 8.98 12.79 -10.14
C PRO A 83 7.73 12.80 -9.26
N SER A 84 6.54 12.72 -9.88
CA SER A 84 5.28 12.61 -9.13
C SER A 84 5.25 11.29 -8.35
N ARG A 85 5.17 11.40 -7.02
CA ARG A 85 5.18 10.25 -6.09
C ARG A 85 4.67 10.65 -4.71
N VAL A 86 4.35 9.68 -3.88
CA VAL A 86 4.29 9.89 -2.43
C VAL A 86 5.73 9.93 -1.93
N ALA A 87 6.13 11.06 -1.35
CA ALA A 87 7.49 11.28 -0.88
C ALA A 87 7.68 10.94 0.61
N GLU A 88 6.60 11.00 1.39
CA GLU A 88 6.62 10.78 2.82
C GLU A 88 5.32 10.14 3.27
N PHE A 89 5.43 9.15 4.14
CA PHE A 89 4.31 8.60 4.92
C PHE A 89 4.56 8.90 6.40
N ARG A 90 3.55 9.45 7.05
CA ARG A 90 3.53 9.64 8.50
C ARG A 90 2.50 8.69 9.07
N VAL A 91 2.93 7.85 10.00
CA VAL A 91 2.08 6.82 10.60
C VAL A 91 1.92 7.12 12.08
N LEU A 92 0.67 7.25 12.51
CA LEU A 92 0.30 7.35 13.92
C LEU A 92 -0.42 6.07 14.32
N ILE A 93 0.10 5.41 15.35
CA ILE A 93 -0.50 4.21 15.95
C ILE A 93 -1.14 4.64 17.27
N VAL A 94 -2.43 4.41 17.41
CA VAL A 94 -3.17 4.73 18.63
C VAL A 94 -3.63 3.44 19.29
N LEU A 95 -3.14 3.22 20.49
CA LEU A 95 -3.50 2.09 21.34
C LEU A 95 -4.54 2.54 22.39
N PRO A 96 -5.43 1.63 22.84
CA PRO A 96 -6.45 1.97 23.84
C PRO A 96 -5.87 2.36 25.20
N ASN A 97 -4.67 1.85 25.52
CA ASN A 97 -3.95 2.15 26.77
C ASN A 97 -2.52 2.57 26.47
N PRO A 98 -1.85 3.33 27.37
CA PRO A 98 -0.44 3.65 27.24
C PRO A 98 0.41 2.40 27.08
N LEU A 99 1.34 2.44 26.12
CA LEU A 99 2.30 1.36 25.93
C LEU A 99 3.32 1.37 27.10
N PRO A 100 3.56 0.23 27.77
CA PRO A 100 4.60 0.15 28.78
C PRO A 100 5.98 0.51 28.20
N PRO A 101 6.81 1.32 28.88
CA PRO A 101 8.07 1.86 28.33
C PRO A 101 9.04 0.80 27.79
N GLN A 102 9.07 -0.39 28.39
CA GLN A 102 9.91 -1.50 27.92
C GLN A 102 9.55 -2.02 26.53
N TYR A 103 8.37 -1.67 26.02
CA TYR A 103 7.88 -2.12 24.72
C TYR A 103 8.05 -1.10 23.59
N GLU A 104 8.39 0.16 23.87
CA GLU A 104 8.51 1.20 22.85
C GLU A 104 9.53 0.83 21.75
N ALA A 105 10.76 0.49 22.13
CA ALA A 105 11.80 0.08 21.19
C ALA A 105 11.50 -1.27 20.49
N VAL A 106 10.70 -2.11 21.12
CA VAL A 106 10.28 -3.39 20.53
C VAL A 106 9.21 -3.14 19.47
N LEU A 107 8.25 -2.25 19.74
CA LEU A 107 7.19 -1.90 18.80
C LEU A 107 7.76 -1.27 17.51
N ASP A 108 8.77 -0.41 17.61
CA ASP A 108 9.47 0.14 16.43
C ASP A 108 10.04 -0.98 15.55
N ARG A 109 10.67 -1.98 16.12
CA ARG A 109 11.17 -3.15 15.37
C ARG A 109 10.05 -3.99 14.76
N VAL A 110 8.92 -4.11 15.44
CA VAL A 110 7.73 -4.83 14.95
C VAL A 110 7.17 -4.13 13.72
N VAL A 111 7.02 -2.82 13.76
CA VAL A 111 6.57 -2.01 12.61
C VAL A 111 7.51 -2.17 11.42
N ARG A 112 8.82 -2.15 11.64
CA ARG A 112 9.84 -2.39 10.60
C ARG A 112 9.84 -3.83 10.06
N GLY A 113 9.17 -4.76 10.70
CA GLY A 113 8.96 -6.12 10.19
C GLY A 113 7.85 -6.22 9.13
N CYS A 114 7.05 -5.16 8.94
CA CYS A 114 5.95 -5.14 7.99
C CYS A 114 6.45 -5.19 6.53
N PRO A 115 6.02 -6.17 5.70
CA PRO A 115 6.45 -6.29 4.31
C PRO A 115 6.13 -5.05 3.47
N VAL A 116 4.95 -4.44 3.68
CA VAL A 116 4.56 -3.23 2.93
C VAL A 116 5.47 -2.06 3.31
N TYR A 117 5.79 -1.89 4.62
CA TYR A 117 6.78 -0.92 5.07
C TYR A 117 8.12 -1.11 4.36
N ASN A 118 8.66 -2.33 4.36
CA ASN A 118 9.94 -2.64 3.74
C ASN A 118 9.92 -2.41 2.23
N THR A 119 8.83 -2.78 1.55
CA THR A 119 8.68 -2.52 0.11
C THR A 119 8.69 -1.03 -0.23
N LEU A 120 8.01 -0.20 0.57
CA LEU A 120 7.97 1.24 0.34
C LEU A 120 9.29 1.94 0.74
N ALA A 121 9.93 1.48 1.82
CA ALA A 121 11.18 2.07 2.32
C ALA A 121 12.41 1.70 1.48
N CYS A 122 12.47 0.47 0.97
CA CYS A 122 13.62 -0.04 0.23
C CYS A 122 13.41 -0.01 -1.30
N GLY A 123 12.18 0.21 -1.75
CA GLY A 123 11.80 0.08 -3.15
C GLY A 123 11.63 -1.37 -3.61
N ALA A 124 11.08 -1.52 -4.80
CA ALA A 124 10.95 -2.79 -5.50
C ALA A 124 11.25 -2.58 -6.98
N THR A 125 11.89 -3.54 -7.62
CA THR A 125 12.12 -3.50 -9.07
C THR A 125 10.79 -3.72 -9.79
N ILE A 126 10.50 -2.88 -10.79
CA ILE A 126 9.27 -2.94 -11.56
C ILE A 126 9.63 -3.26 -13.02
N HIS A 127 9.14 -4.39 -13.50
CA HIS A 127 9.25 -4.79 -14.89
C HIS A 127 7.91 -4.57 -15.59
N VAL A 128 7.92 -3.93 -16.75
CA VAL A 128 6.71 -3.66 -17.54
C VAL A 128 6.87 -4.22 -18.94
N ASN A 129 5.83 -4.93 -19.40
CA ASN A 129 5.70 -5.37 -20.77
C ASN A 129 4.37 -4.89 -21.34
N VAL A 130 4.34 -4.52 -22.61
CA VAL A 130 3.14 -4.07 -23.31
C VAL A 130 2.88 -5.05 -24.46
N THR A 131 1.66 -5.57 -24.48
CA THR A 131 1.18 -6.45 -25.56
C THR A 131 -0.24 -6.04 -25.92
N ASP A 132 -0.71 -6.47 -27.06
CA ASP A 132 -2.11 -6.33 -27.48
C ASP A 132 -2.88 -7.66 -27.38
N LEU A 133 -4.18 -7.61 -27.58
CA LEU A 133 -5.05 -8.79 -27.48
C LEU A 133 -4.80 -9.85 -28.56
N SER A 134 -4.06 -9.52 -29.63
CA SER A 134 -3.74 -10.42 -30.73
C SER A 134 -2.41 -11.16 -30.55
N ALA A 135 -1.54 -10.68 -29.65
CA ALA A 135 -0.22 -11.25 -29.42
C ALA A 135 -0.28 -12.44 -28.47
N ASN A 136 0.35 -13.54 -28.87
CA ASN A 136 0.59 -14.68 -28.00
C ASN A 136 1.63 -14.30 -26.93
N SER A 137 1.32 -14.45 -25.65
CA SER A 137 2.01 -13.90 -24.46
C SER A 137 3.37 -14.52 -24.15
N SER A 138 4.29 -14.57 -25.11
CA SER A 138 5.64 -15.13 -24.93
C SER A 138 6.79 -14.11 -24.85
N GLN A 139 6.49 -12.80 -24.69
CA GLN A 139 7.55 -11.79 -24.55
C GLN A 139 7.88 -11.54 -23.07
N GLY A 140 9.17 -11.62 -22.74
CA GLY A 140 9.66 -11.34 -21.39
C GLY A 140 9.46 -9.87 -20.97
N PHE A 141 9.37 -9.64 -19.66
CA PHE A 141 9.24 -8.29 -19.07
C PHE A 141 10.48 -7.43 -19.36
N ARG A 142 10.26 -6.16 -19.68
CA ARG A 142 11.32 -5.15 -19.77
C ARG A 142 11.48 -4.46 -18.41
N GLU A 143 12.73 -4.26 -18.01
CA GLU A 143 13.05 -3.44 -16.86
C GLU A 143 12.88 -1.95 -17.22
N LEU A 144 12.08 -1.23 -16.46
CA LEU A 144 12.03 0.23 -16.54
C LEU A 144 13.18 0.79 -15.70
N ALA A 145 13.84 1.83 -16.22
CA ALA A 145 14.90 2.51 -15.49
C ALA A 145 14.40 2.95 -14.12
N ASP A 146 15.21 2.71 -13.09
CA ASP A 146 14.90 3.05 -11.70
C ASP A 146 14.58 4.55 -11.55
N CYS A 147 13.56 4.86 -10.73
CA CYS A 147 13.24 6.24 -10.34
C CYS A 147 14.34 6.90 -9.48
N HIS A 148 15.41 6.16 -9.16
CA HIS A 148 16.60 6.64 -8.46
C HIS A 148 17.66 7.02 -9.49
N GLY A 149 17.37 8.06 -10.29
CA GLY A 149 18.40 8.74 -11.06
C GLY A 149 19.47 9.27 -10.09
N ARG A 150 20.66 8.68 -10.13
CA ARG A 150 21.87 9.26 -9.56
C ARG A 150 22.27 10.46 -10.38
#